data_b2f94a061c5bba4d53123c6858e2cc6c
#
_entry.id   b2f94a061c5bba4d53123c6858e2cc6c
#
_cell.length_a   1.000
_cell.length_b   1.000
_cell.length_c   1.000
_cell.angle_alpha   90.00
_cell.angle_beta   90.00
_cell.angle_gamma   90.00
#
_symmetry.space_group_name_H-M   'P 1'
#
loop_
_entity.id
_entity.type
_entity.pdbx_description
1 polymer ?
#
loop_
_entity_poly.entity_id
_entity_poly.type
_entity_poly.pdbx_seq_one_letter_code
_entity_poly.pdbx_strand_id
1 'polypeptide(L)' 'MKTLKFKTNINCGGCIANAKPYLDTVKNMESWDVDTQNPDKILTVKGSDVNAADVIANVQKAGYKIEEKKSLFGNLFG' A
#
# COMPACT_ATOMS: atom_id res chain seq x y z
N MET A 1 -5.56 -15.21 4.76
CA MET A 1 -5.43 -13.75 4.71
C MET A 1 -4.33 -13.36 3.73
N LYS A 2 -4.56 -12.34 2.94
CA LYS A 2 -3.64 -11.90 1.93
C LYS A 2 -2.81 -10.72 2.42
N THR A 3 -1.54 -10.70 2.09
CA THR A 3 -0.67 -9.56 2.42
C THR A 3 -0.11 -9.01 1.12
N LEU A 4 -0.29 -7.71 0.92
CA LEU A 4 0.22 -7.02 -0.26
C LEU A 4 1.17 -5.94 0.17
N LYS A 5 2.22 -5.73 -0.61
CA LYS A 5 3.21 -4.69 -0.33
C LYS A 5 3.34 -3.77 -1.52
N PHE A 6 3.49 -2.48 -1.22
CA PHE A 6 3.56 -1.45 -2.26
C PHE A 6 4.68 -0.48 -1.92
N LYS A 7 5.36 -0.03 -2.94
CA LYS A 7 6.34 1.03 -2.81
C LYS A 7 5.61 2.36 -2.98
N THR A 8 5.78 3.27 -2.04
CA THR A 8 5.07 4.54 -2.06
C THR A 8 6.00 5.69 -1.77
N ASN A 9 5.46 6.92 -1.81
CA ASN A 9 6.15 8.09 -1.30
C ASN A 9 5.47 8.66 -0.05
N ILE A 10 4.75 7.84 0.68
CA ILE A 10 4.14 8.23 1.95
C ILE A 10 5.24 8.20 3.01
N ASN A 11 5.84 9.34 3.29
CA ASN A 11 7.08 9.38 4.05
C ASN A 11 7.01 10.11 5.39
N CYS A 12 5.84 10.47 5.86
CA CYS A 12 5.72 11.16 7.15
C CYS A 12 4.37 10.88 7.78
N GLY A 13 4.25 11.21 9.08
CA GLY A 13 3.02 10.99 9.81
C GLY A 13 1.84 11.77 9.23
N GLY A 14 2.08 12.99 8.78
CA GLY A 14 1.05 13.79 8.13
C GLY A 14 0.57 13.15 6.83
N CYS A 15 1.50 12.56 6.08
CA CYS A 15 1.16 11.85 4.85
C CYS A 15 0.32 10.63 5.13
N ILE A 16 0.66 9.88 6.17
CA ILE A 16 -0.12 8.72 6.60
C ILE A 16 -1.53 9.17 6.97
N ALA A 17 -1.66 10.25 7.73
CA ALA A 17 -2.96 10.77 8.14
C ALA A 17 -3.79 11.19 6.94
N ASN A 18 -3.17 11.78 5.92
CA ASN A 18 -3.87 12.16 4.70
C ASN A 18 -4.35 10.95 3.89
N ALA A 19 -3.56 9.90 3.87
CA ALA A 19 -3.92 8.70 3.13
C ALA A 19 -4.95 7.84 3.86
N LYS A 20 -5.02 7.95 5.18
CA LYS A 20 -5.88 7.12 6.00
C LYS A 20 -7.33 7.05 5.53
N PRO A 21 -8.04 8.17 5.32
CA PRO A 21 -9.43 8.07 4.90
C PRO A 21 -9.61 7.35 3.56
N TYR A 22 -8.63 7.45 2.69
CA TYR A 22 -8.69 6.76 1.41
C TYR A 22 -8.43 5.26 1.57
N LEU A 23 -7.44 4.91 2.38
CA LEU A 23 -7.13 3.51 2.62
C LEU A 23 -8.23 2.81 3.40
N ASP A 24 -8.86 3.51 4.33
CA ASP A 24 -9.94 2.93 5.13
C ASP A 24 -11.18 2.59 4.30
N THR A 25 -11.29 3.11 3.08
CA THR A 25 -12.41 2.78 2.21
C THR A 25 -12.16 1.56 1.33
N VAL A 26 -10.97 0.99 1.37
CA VAL A 26 -10.67 -0.19 0.56
C VAL A 26 -11.42 -1.39 1.11
N LYS A 27 -12.15 -2.09 0.24
CA LYS A 27 -12.95 -3.23 0.64
C LYS A 27 -12.10 -4.42 1.02
N ASN A 28 -12.57 -5.19 1.97
CA ASN A 28 -11.94 -6.43 2.40
C ASN A 28 -10.56 -6.26 3.00
N MET A 29 -10.17 -5.03 3.31
CA MET A 29 -8.91 -4.77 3.96
C MET A 29 -9.10 -4.74 5.47
N GLU A 30 -8.31 -5.51 6.20
CA GLU A 30 -8.40 -5.56 7.66
C GLU A 30 -7.45 -4.59 8.33
N SER A 31 -6.27 -4.42 7.76
CA SER A 31 -5.31 -3.49 8.33
C SER A 31 -4.30 -3.06 7.28
N TRP A 32 -3.61 -1.97 7.57
CA TRP A 32 -2.53 -1.47 6.72
C TRP A 32 -1.52 -0.73 7.58
N ASP A 33 -0.32 -0.64 7.07
CA ASP A 33 0.76 0.06 7.76
C ASP A 33 1.78 0.54 6.75
N VAL A 34 2.47 1.63 7.07
CA VAL A 34 3.53 2.17 6.21
C VAL A 34 4.83 2.20 6.98
N ASP A 35 5.84 1.56 6.42
CA ASP A 35 7.17 1.57 7.00
C ASP A 35 7.93 2.80 6.50
N THR A 36 7.83 3.89 7.24
CA THR A 36 8.44 5.15 6.84
C THR A 36 9.95 5.17 7.00
N GLN A 37 10.50 4.21 7.72
CA GLN A 37 11.94 4.10 7.86
C GLN A 37 12.59 3.40 6.68
N ASN A 38 11.82 2.67 5.92
CA ASN A 38 12.31 2.05 4.71
C ASN A 38 12.44 3.11 3.61
N PRO A 39 13.55 3.14 2.86
CA PRO A 39 13.70 4.13 1.77
C PRO A 39 12.57 4.05 0.75
N ASP A 40 11.97 2.89 0.57
CA ASP A 40 10.88 2.71 -0.38
C ASP A 40 9.51 3.01 0.23
N LYS A 41 9.44 3.38 1.49
CA LYS A 41 8.19 3.71 2.18
C LYS A 41 7.13 2.66 1.90
N ILE A 42 7.39 1.46 2.34
CA ILE A 42 6.57 0.29 2.00
C ILE A 42 5.22 0.33 2.72
N LEU A 43 4.17 0.30 1.95
CA LEU A 43 2.81 0.14 2.47
C LEU A 43 2.49 -1.34 2.49
N THR A 44 2.16 -1.87 3.65
CA THR A 44 1.74 -3.26 3.80
C THR A 44 0.25 -3.28 4.07
N VAL A 45 -0.49 -4.04 3.29
CA VAL A 45 -1.94 -4.16 3.40
C VAL A 45 -2.29 -5.61 3.67
N LYS A 46 -3.16 -5.85 4.63
CA LYS A 46 -3.62 -7.18 4.98
C LYS A 46 -5.13 -7.26 4.90
N GLY A 47 -5.64 -8.33 4.35
CA GLY A 47 -7.08 -8.53 4.25
C GLY A 47 -7.41 -9.88 3.66
N SER A 48 -8.69 -10.27 3.77
CA SER A 48 -9.13 -11.59 3.30
C SER A 48 -9.22 -11.66 1.79
N ASP A 49 -9.59 -10.58 1.15
CA ASP A 49 -9.75 -10.56 -0.31
C ASP A 49 -9.48 -9.15 -0.84
N VAL A 50 -8.44 -8.54 -0.30
CA VAL A 50 -8.11 -7.17 -0.67
C VAL A 50 -7.57 -7.14 -2.11
N ASN A 51 -7.99 -6.13 -2.86
CA ASN A 51 -7.64 -5.98 -4.26
C ASN A 51 -6.54 -4.92 -4.41
N ALA A 52 -5.43 -5.31 -5.01
CA ALA A 52 -4.30 -4.39 -5.20
C ALA A 52 -4.71 -3.14 -6.00
N ALA A 53 -5.55 -3.31 -7.01
CA ALA A 53 -6.00 -2.19 -7.84
C ALA A 53 -6.76 -1.16 -7.01
N ASP A 54 -7.57 -1.60 -6.05
CA ASP A 54 -8.31 -0.70 -5.18
C ASP A 54 -7.36 0.10 -4.29
N VAL A 55 -6.35 -0.57 -3.74
CA VAL A 55 -5.37 0.10 -2.91
C VAL A 55 -4.62 1.16 -3.72
N ILE A 56 -4.17 0.79 -4.90
CA ILE A 56 -3.44 1.69 -5.79
C ILE A 56 -4.30 2.90 -6.14
N ALA A 57 -5.56 2.66 -6.52
CA ALA A 57 -6.45 3.74 -6.91
C ALA A 57 -6.69 4.71 -5.76
N ASN A 58 -6.90 4.17 -4.55
CA ASN A 58 -7.17 5.02 -3.40
C ASN A 58 -5.96 5.84 -2.97
N VAL A 59 -4.78 5.26 -3.00
CA VAL A 59 -3.57 6.00 -2.66
C VAL A 59 -3.30 7.10 -3.69
N GLN A 60 -3.54 6.83 -4.95
CA GLN A 60 -3.40 7.83 -6.00
C GLN A 60 -4.39 8.97 -5.83
N LYS A 61 -5.61 8.66 -5.40
CA LYS A 61 -6.62 9.69 -5.11
C LYS A 61 -6.17 10.59 -3.97
N ALA A 62 -5.44 10.04 -3.02
CA ALA A 62 -4.90 10.83 -1.92
C ALA A 62 -3.75 11.75 -2.35
N GLY A 63 -3.24 11.56 -3.55
CA GLY A 63 -2.18 12.41 -4.10
C GLY A 63 -0.78 11.83 -3.95
N TYR A 64 -0.67 10.55 -3.65
CA TYR A 64 0.63 9.90 -3.48
C TYR A 64 0.95 8.96 -4.63
N LYS A 65 2.23 8.66 -4.77
CA LYS A 65 2.70 7.69 -5.75
C LYS A 65 2.71 6.31 -5.12
N ILE A 66 2.34 5.31 -5.89
CA ILE A 66 2.28 3.95 -5.41
C ILE A 66 2.58 3.00 -6.56
N GLU A 67 3.31 1.95 -6.27
CA GLU A 67 3.64 0.90 -7.22
C GLU A 67 3.56 -0.41 -6.47
N GLU A 68 2.93 -1.40 -7.05
CA GLU A 68 2.85 -2.71 -6.42
C GLU A 68 4.24 -3.33 -6.40
N LYS A 69 4.68 -3.73 -5.21
CA LYS A 69 5.95 -4.40 -5.07
C LYS A 69 5.73 -5.86 -5.38
N LYS A 70 6.11 -6.27 -6.56
CA LYS A 70 5.98 -7.65 -6.97
C LYS A 70 6.76 -8.54 -6.04
N SER A 71 6.25 -9.71 -5.82
CA SER A 71 6.93 -10.67 -5.00
C SER A 71 8.26 -11.02 -5.61
N LEU A 72 9.11 -11.59 -4.81
CA LEU A 72 10.40 -12.01 -5.25
C LEU A 72 10.35 -13.01 -6.39
N PHE A 73 9.24 -13.69 -6.53
CA PHE A 73 9.10 -14.67 -7.59
C PHE A 73 9.17 -14.05 -8.95
N GLY A 74 8.52 -12.93 -9.14
CA GLY A 74 8.59 -12.26 -10.42
C GLY A 74 10.01 -11.90 -10.78
N ASN A 75 10.77 -11.47 -9.81
CA ASN A 75 12.15 -11.07 -10.04
C ASN A 75 13.05 -12.22 -10.36
N LEU A 76 12.79 -13.37 -9.79
CA LEU A 76 13.64 -14.53 -10.02
C LEU A 76 13.58 -15.00 -11.44
N PHE A 77 12.49 -14.79 -12.09
CA PHE A 77 12.28 -15.29 -13.43
C PHE A 77 12.20 -14.21 -14.47
N GLY A 78 12.12 -13.02 -14.00
CA GLY A 78 11.90 -11.91 -14.91
C GLY A 78 13.14 -11.31 -15.36
#